data_5a5d79672cf50663cd0802ce61baae7d
#
_entry.id   5a5d79672cf50663cd0802ce61baae7d
#
_cell.length_a   1.000
_cell.length_b   1.000
_cell.length_c   1.000
_cell.angle_alpha   90.00
_cell.angle_beta   90.00
_cell.angle_gamma   90.00
#
_symmetry.space_group_name_H-M   'P 1'
#
loop_
_entity.id
_entity.type
_entity.pdbx_description
1 polymer ?
#
loop_
_entity_poly.entity_id
_entity_poly.type
_entity_poly.pdbx_seq_one_letter_code
_entity_poly.pdbx_strand_id
1 'polypeptide(L)'
;MSKHARDRRPYVKPVTKLELSEKNIKFRWIAIAVLLSIAVVSIGYGFSLALRTEPGWQKVTPLSQDVNCGADFVLMYEFDGATANPTAEYKKLETAYQSLTVSAYRLFNPEAEGTDNLYALNRNVNSTVTVAPELYSALEKIQASGSRHVFLAPVQELYDPVFLSATDAEAALYDPAKDPEQAALAREMAAFCANPQMVSLELLGESKACLKVSEEYLSYAEEYGIEMFLDLGWMKNAFITDYMADALSAQGFTRGYLASNDGFTRNLDTRETEYNVNLFHREGNDIRMPANLVYTGPMSIVSLRDYSMFEQDKWTYYAYEDGSFTSLYLDPADGMCRASIDGITAYSRERSCAEIVLKLAPVFIDEIFDAEALESLSHEGIQSARYYGKNLISTDENAPFRMVEEGYGLTISNSK
;
A
#
# COMPACT_ATOMS: atom_id res chain seq x y z
N MET A 1 32.28 65.07 44.74
CA MET A 1 31.71 63.98 45.57
C MET A 1 31.90 62.65 44.85
N SER A 2 32.91 61.92 45.19
CA SER A 2 33.31 60.64 44.61
C SER A 2 32.57 59.51 45.33
N LYS A 3 31.81 58.68 44.61
CA LYS A 3 31.22 57.44 45.16
C LYS A 3 32.06 56.26 44.63
N HIS A 4 32.82 55.66 45.54
CA HIS A 4 33.49 54.39 45.33
C HIS A 4 32.49 53.28 45.00
N ALA A 5 32.56 52.72 43.79
CA ALA A 5 31.94 51.47 43.46
C ALA A 5 32.77 50.30 44.02
N ARG A 6 32.24 49.59 45.02
CA ARG A 6 32.84 48.37 45.56
C ARG A 6 32.75 47.25 44.55
N ASP A 7 33.87 46.86 44.04
CA ASP A 7 34.02 45.66 43.22
C ASP A 7 33.72 44.38 44.05
N ARG A 8 32.52 43.82 43.91
CA ARG A 8 32.12 42.54 44.52
C ARG A 8 32.54 41.41 43.61
N ARG A 9 33.74 40.93 43.67
CA ARG A 9 34.13 39.66 43.09
C ARG A 9 33.35 38.53 43.77
N PRO A 10 32.77 37.60 43.01
CA PRO A 10 32.08 36.46 43.61
C PRO A 10 33.08 35.59 44.38
N TYR A 11 32.74 35.28 45.62
CA TYR A 11 33.51 34.39 46.47
C TYR A 11 33.52 32.98 45.88
N VAL A 12 34.62 32.57 45.25
CA VAL A 12 34.85 31.20 44.79
C VAL A 12 35.32 30.39 45.99
N LYS A 13 34.50 29.46 46.46
CA LYS A 13 34.94 28.50 47.50
C LYS A 13 36.19 27.78 47.02
N PRO A 14 37.26 27.72 47.81
CA PRO A 14 38.44 26.96 47.43
C PRO A 14 38.06 25.48 47.24
N VAL A 15 38.42 24.92 46.10
CA VAL A 15 38.30 23.49 45.85
C VAL A 15 39.16 22.76 46.83
N THR A 16 38.58 22.09 47.83
CA THR A 16 39.32 21.26 48.77
C THR A 16 39.91 20.09 48.00
N LYS A 17 41.22 20.06 47.83
CA LYS A 17 41.93 18.89 47.30
C LYS A 17 41.72 17.74 48.29
N LEU A 18 40.95 16.74 47.90
CA LEU A 18 40.90 15.48 48.63
C LEU A 18 42.21 14.72 48.36
N GLU A 19 43.12 14.76 49.29
CA GLU A 19 44.33 13.90 49.28
C GLU A 19 43.90 12.48 49.61
N LEU A 20 43.81 11.64 48.58
CA LEU A 20 43.53 10.22 48.74
C LEU A 20 44.74 9.53 49.35
N SER A 21 44.57 8.95 50.55
CA SER A 21 45.62 8.21 51.27
C SER A 21 46.21 7.12 50.34
N GLU A 22 47.58 7.06 50.29
CA GLU A 22 48.29 6.05 49.50
C GLU A 22 48.22 4.63 50.10
N LYS A 23 47.65 4.46 51.29
CA LYS A 23 47.39 3.16 51.89
C LYS A 23 46.34 2.40 51.10
N ASN A 24 46.70 1.20 50.61
CA ASN A 24 45.85 0.28 49.83
C ASN A 24 45.55 0.67 48.36
N ILE A 25 46.48 1.34 47.70
CA ILE A 25 46.32 1.77 46.31
C ILE A 25 46.00 0.56 45.38
N LYS A 26 46.64 -0.59 45.60
CA LYS A 26 46.39 -1.82 44.85
C LYS A 26 44.96 -2.32 45.03
N PHE A 27 44.42 -2.27 46.24
CA PHE A 27 43.03 -2.71 46.50
C PHE A 27 42.02 -1.77 45.83
N ARG A 28 42.31 -0.48 45.78
CA ARG A 28 41.47 0.51 45.07
C ARG A 28 41.44 0.28 43.55
N TRP A 29 42.58 -0.01 42.93
CA TRP A 29 42.64 -0.36 41.52
C TRP A 29 41.91 -1.64 41.21
N ILE A 30 41.99 -2.64 42.09
CA ILE A 30 41.19 -3.88 41.96
C ILE A 30 39.71 -3.56 42.10
N ALA A 31 39.28 -2.77 43.06
CA ALA A 31 37.90 -2.37 43.25
C ALA A 31 37.36 -1.57 42.04
N ILE A 32 38.14 -0.65 41.49
CA ILE A 32 37.80 0.12 40.27
C ILE A 32 37.65 -0.82 39.09
N ALA A 33 38.56 -1.77 38.88
CA ALA A 33 38.50 -2.73 37.80
C ALA A 33 37.26 -3.63 37.90
N VAL A 34 36.91 -4.09 39.11
CA VAL A 34 35.70 -4.89 39.37
C VAL A 34 34.44 -4.06 39.11
N LEU A 35 34.37 -2.82 39.58
CA LEU A 35 33.21 -1.94 39.33
C LEU A 35 33.04 -1.60 37.85
N LEU A 36 34.14 -1.33 37.12
CA LEU A 36 34.13 -1.15 35.69
C LEU A 36 33.64 -2.39 34.94
N SER A 37 34.11 -3.58 35.35
CA SER A 37 33.63 -4.85 34.75
C SER A 37 32.15 -5.06 35.00
N ILE A 38 31.64 -4.80 36.20
CA ILE A 38 30.22 -4.87 36.54
C ILE A 38 29.45 -3.84 35.69
N ALA A 39 29.93 -2.62 35.55
CA ALA A 39 29.28 -1.59 34.75
C ALA A 39 29.18 -2.00 33.26
N VAL A 40 30.27 -2.51 32.68
CA VAL A 40 30.29 -2.99 31.28
C VAL A 40 29.32 -4.17 31.09
N VAL A 41 29.32 -5.13 32.03
CA VAL A 41 28.38 -6.27 31.97
C VAL A 41 26.92 -5.77 32.12
N SER A 42 26.66 -4.88 33.06
CA SER A 42 25.33 -4.32 33.29
C SER A 42 24.81 -3.51 32.09
N ILE A 43 25.68 -2.71 31.47
CA ILE A 43 25.39 -1.96 30.26
C ILE A 43 25.10 -2.95 29.11
N GLY A 44 25.98 -3.94 28.91
CA GLY A 44 25.82 -4.98 27.89
C GLY A 44 24.50 -5.79 28.07
N TYR A 45 24.18 -6.14 29.31
CA TYR A 45 22.93 -6.82 29.65
C TYR A 45 21.71 -5.89 29.43
N GLY A 46 21.78 -4.65 29.85
CA GLY A 46 20.73 -3.66 29.62
C GLY A 46 20.46 -3.43 28.12
N PHE A 47 21.51 -3.30 27.31
CA PHE A 47 21.38 -3.24 25.85
C PHE A 47 20.79 -4.51 25.26
N SER A 48 21.23 -5.67 25.76
CA SER A 48 20.67 -6.97 25.33
C SER A 48 19.17 -7.09 25.60
N LEU A 49 18.71 -6.58 26.75
CA LEU A 49 17.27 -6.57 27.09
C LEU A 49 16.50 -5.54 26.25
N ALA A 50 17.06 -4.34 26.05
CA ALA A 50 16.42 -3.27 25.27
C ALA A 50 16.30 -3.61 23.77
N LEU A 51 17.20 -4.45 23.25
CA LEU A 51 17.20 -4.91 21.86
C LEU A 51 16.50 -6.26 21.67
N ARG A 52 15.91 -6.82 22.72
CA ARG A 52 15.23 -8.09 22.66
C ARG A 52 13.81 -7.90 22.11
N THR A 53 13.51 -8.58 21.02
CA THR A 53 12.13 -8.69 20.52
C THR A 53 11.32 -9.58 21.47
N GLU A 54 10.19 -9.07 21.96
CA GLU A 54 9.26 -9.84 22.77
C GLU A 54 8.43 -10.77 21.87
N PRO A 55 8.04 -11.95 22.38
CA PRO A 55 7.07 -12.81 21.70
C PRO A 55 5.72 -12.11 21.53
N GLY A 56 4.95 -12.53 20.52
CA GLY A 56 3.63 -12.02 20.22
C GLY A 56 3.59 -11.17 18.95
N TRP A 57 2.49 -10.48 18.77
CA TRP A 57 2.25 -9.65 17.59
C TRP A 57 3.07 -8.39 17.59
N GLN A 58 3.79 -8.16 16.48
CA GLN A 58 4.58 -6.94 16.29
C GLN A 58 4.46 -6.42 14.87
N LYS A 59 4.45 -5.09 14.75
CA LYS A 59 4.62 -4.41 13.48
C LYS A 59 6.09 -4.47 13.09
N VAL A 60 6.36 -4.97 11.89
CA VAL A 60 7.71 -4.97 11.31
C VAL A 60 7.83 -3.75 10.41
N THR A 61 8.81 -2.90 10.72
CA THR A 61 9.06 -1.68 9.97
C THR A 61 10.40 -1.81 9.25
N PRO A 62 10.48 -1.54 7.94
CA PRO A 62 11.75 -1.60 7.24
C PRO A 62 12.67 -0.49 7.75
N LEU A 63 13.89 -0.86 8.11
CA LEU A 63 14.96 0.10 8.45
C LEU A 63 15.55 0.60 7.14
N SER A 64 15.06 1.71 6.62
CA SER A 64 15.48 2.14 5.31
C SER A 64 16.17 3.51 5.31
N GLN A 65 17.36 3.56 4.71
CA GLN A 65 17.98 4.77 4.18
C GLN A 65 17.77 4.88 2.66
N ASP A 66 17.23 3.82 2.04
CA ASP A 66 16.99 3.72 0.60
C ASP A 66 15.57 4.11 0.25
N VAL A 67 15.34 4.54 -0.99
CA VAL A 67 14.01 4.78 -1.53
C VAL A 67 13.27 3.45 -1.65
N ASN A 68 12.07 3.37 -1.07
CA ASN A 68 11.27 2.15 -1.02
C ASN A 68 9.78 2.48 -0.85
N CYS A 69 8.91 1.48 -1.02
CA CYS A 69 7.46 1.60 -0.84
C CYS A 69 6.98 1.24 0.58
N GLY A 70 7.86 1.07 1.55
CA GLY A 70 7.50 0.56 2.89
C GLY A 70 6.52 1.42 3.67
N ALA A 71 6.41 2.71 3.35
CA ALA A 71 5.45 3.62 3.99
C ALA A 71 4.00 3.29 3.64
N ASP A 72 3.75 2.67 2.49
CA ASP A 72 2.42 2.32 2.01
C ASP A 72 1.89 1.01 2.62
N PHE A 73 2.73 0.29 3.39
CA PHE A 73 2.42 -1.04 3.87
C PHE A 73 2.57 -1.20 5.38
N VAL A 74 1.79 -2.13 5.91
CA VAL A 74 1.86 -2.61 7.29
C VAL A 74 2.09 -4.12 7.26
N LEU A 75 3.25 -4.57 7.76
CA LEU A 75 3.53 -5.98 8.02
C LEU A 75 3.34 -6.25 9.50
N MET A 76 2.34 -7.04 9.86
CA MET A 76 2.11 -7.54 11.21
C MET A 76 2.51 -9.01 11.26
N TYR A 77 3.36 -9.37 12.22
CA TYR A 77 3.88 -10.73 12.36
C TYR A 77 3.89 -11.17 13.81
N GLU A 78 3.54 -12.44 14.06
CA GLU A 78 3.56 -13.03 15.39
C GLU A 78 4.84 -13.82 15.63
N PHE A 79 5.65 -13.35 16.57
CA PHE A 79 6.88 -14.02 16.99
C PHE A 79 6.58 -15.04 18.09
N ASP A 80 6.88 -16.30 17.82
CA ASP A 80 6.65 -17.39 18.78
C ASP A 80 7.76 -17.42 19.85
N GLY A 81 7.35 -17.35 21.11
CA GLY A 81 8.26 -17.45 22.23
C GLY A 81 8.79 -18.85 22.53
N ALA A 82 8.16 -19.89 21.96
CA ALA A 82 8.57 -21.28 22.14
C ALA A 82 9.64 -21.73 21.14
N THR A 83 9.72 -21.06 20.00
CA THR A 83 10.78 -21.30 19.00
C THR A 83 11.97 -20.36 19.20
N ALA A 84 13.14 -20.85 18.90
CA ALA A 84 14.49 -20.42 19.17
C ALA A 84 14.69 -18.91 19.26
N ASN A 85 14.65 -17.95 19.07
CA ASN A 85 15.13 -16.56 19.24
C ASN A 85 14.28 -15.56 18.45
N PRO A 86 13.21 -15.01 19.08
CA PRO A 86 12.37 -14.00 18.43
C PRO A 86 13.16 -12.82 17.85
N THR A 87 14.23 -12.40 18.49
CA THR A 87 15.08 -11.29 18.01
C THR A 87 15.82 -11.66 16.73
N ALA A 88 16.29 -12.90 16.59
CA ALA A 88 16.96 -13.33 15.38
C ALA A 88 15.96 -13.50 14.22
N GLU A 89 14.76 -13.99 14.51
CA GLU A 89 13.68 -14.08 13.53
C GLU A 89 13.22 -12.70 13.08
N TYR A 90 13.03 -11.76 14.02
CA TYR A 90 12.68 -10.37 13.72
C TYR A 90 13.70 -9.74 12.76
N LYS A 91 14.99 -9.84 13.06
CA LYS A 91 16.04 -9.27 12.20
C LYS A 91 16.06 -9.86 10.81
N LYS A 92 15.81 -11.17 10.68
CA LYS A 92 15.72 -11.81 9.35
C LYS A 92 14.52 -11.28 8.58
N LEU A 93 13.36 -11.23 9.24
CA LEU A 93 12.13 -10.73 8.63
C LEU A 93 12.25 -9.26 8.23
N GLU A 94 12.79 -8.42 9.14
CA GLU A 94 13.04 -7.00 8.88
C GLU A 94 13.96 -6.79 7.68
N THR A 95 15.07 -7.54 7.59
CA THR A 95 16.00 -7.48 6.46
C THR A 95 15.34 -7.93 5.16
N ALA A 96 14.58 -9.03 5.18
CA ALA A 96 13.85 -9.53 4.02
C ALA A 96 12.80 -8.51 3.56
N TYR A 97 12.01 -7.99 4.50
CA TYR A 97 10.96 -7.01 4.22
C TYR A 97 11.53 -5.71 3.64
N GLN A 98 12.62 -5.19 4.21
CA GLN A 98 13.31 -4.03 3.64
C GLN A 98 13.78 -4.27 2.21
N SER A 99 14.44 -5.40 1.96
CA SER A 99 14.90 -5.74 0.60
C SER A 99 13.73 -5.81 -0.39
N LEU A 100 12.60 -6.38 0.04
CA LEU A 100 11.41 -6.50 -0.80
C LEU A 100 10.76 -5.14 -1.07
N THR A 101 10.68 -4.22 -0.08
CA THR A 101 10.11 -2.89 -0.30
C THR A 101 10.95 -2.05 -1.27
N VAL A 102 12.28 -2.16 -1.22
CA VAL A 102 13.19 -1.51 -2.17
C VAL A 102 13.02 -2.11 -3.58
N SER A 103 13.00 -3.45 -3.68
CA SER A 103 12.81 -4.13 -4.97
C SER A 103 11.45 -3.84 -5.58
N ALA A 104 10.37 -3.84 -4.78
CA ALA A 104 9.03 -3.51 -5.24
C ALA A 104 8.94 -2.09 -5.78
N TYR A 105 9.51 -1.11 -5.07
CA TYR A 105 9.60 0.27 -5.57
C TYR A 105 10.28 0.32 -6.94
N ARG A 106 11.43 -0.34 -7.07
CA ARG A 106 12.18 -0.34 -8.33
C ARG A 106 11.41 -1.02 -9.47
N LEU A 107 10.73 -2.15 -9.19
CA LEU A 107 10.09 -2.95 -10.23
C LEU A 107 8.77 -2.34 -10.74
N PHE A 108 7.94 -1.83 -9.82
CA PHE A 108 6.55 -1.44 -10.09
C PHE A 108 6.33 0.08 -10.19
N ASN A 109 7.39 0.89 -10.02
CA ASN A 109 7.29 2.33 -10.22
C ASN A 109 7.77 2.68 -11.65
N PRO A 110 6.91 3.28 -12.48
CA PRO A 110 7.26 3.64 -13.85
C PRO A 110 8.27 4.78 -13.96
N GLU A 111 8.53 5.51 -12.85
CA GLU A 111 9.53 6.59 -12.78
C GLU A 111 10.88 6.12 -12.23
N ALA A 112 10.95 4.92 -11.63
CA ALA A 112 12.18 4.39 -11.06
C ALA A 112 13.13 3.91 -12.16
N GLU A 113 14.19 4.64 -12.46
CA GLU A 113 15.18 4.27 -13.47
C GLU A 113 15.67 2.82 -13.30
N GLY A 114 15.70 2.08 -14.41
CA GLY A 114 16.10 0.68 -14.44
C GLY A 114 16.06 0.11 -15.83
N THR A 115 16.50 -1.14 -15.99
CA THR A 115 16.61 -1.83 -17.29
C THR A 115 15.66 -3.03 -17.42
N ASP A 116 15.06 -3.49 -16.32
CA ASP A 116 14.27 -4.71 -16.20
C ASP A 116 12.92 -4.50 -15.49
N ASN A 117 12.42 -3.27 -15.50
CA ASN A 117 11.28 -2.79 -14.73
C ASN A 117 10.25 -2.06 -15.60
N LEU A 118 9.22 -1.50 -14.97
CA LEU A 118 8.15 -0.78 -15.65
C LEU A 118 8.64 0.48 -16.38
N TYR A 119 9.63 1.19 -15.80
CA TYR A 119 10.30 2.31 -16.46
C TYR A 119 10.92 1.89 -17.79
N ALA A 120 11.65 0.77 -17.81
CA ALA A 120 12.30 0.28 -19.03
C ALA A 120 11.29 -0.03 -20.16
N LEU A 121 10.10 -0.54 -19.83
CA LEU A 121 9.03 -0.77 -20.82
C LEU A 121 8.53 0.54 -21.42
N ASN A 122 8.27 1.56 -20.59
CA ASN A 122 7.81 2.86 -21.06
C ASN A 122 8.85 3.61 -21.91
N ARG A 123 10.14 3.49 -21.56
CA ARG A 123 11.22 4.15 -22.31
C ARG A 123 11.66 3.42 -23.58
N ASN A 124 11.27 2.17 -23.75
CA ASN A 124 11.65 1.36 -24.93
C ASN A 124 10.39 0.83 -25.65
N VAL A 125 9.40 1.69 -25.87
CA VAL A 125 8.19 1.33 -26.64
C VAL A 125 8.56 0.75 -28.01
N ASN A 126 7.76 -0.20 -28.48
CA ASN A 126 7.96 -0.93 -29.73
C ASN A 126 9.27 -1.75 -29.80
N SER A 127 9.96 -1.91 -28.67
CA SER A 127 11.18 -2.73 -28.55
C SER A 127 10.97 -3.84 -27.53
N THR A 128 11.67 -4.95 -27.71
CA THR A 128 11.66 -6.05 -26.74
C THR A 128 12.52 -5.69 -25.53
N VAL A 129 11.93 -5.75 -24.34
CA VAL A 129 12.62 -5.55 -23.06
C VAL A 129 12.59 -6.86 -22.29
N THR A 130 13.73 -7.26 -21.72
CA THR A 130 13.75 -8.34 -20.72
C THR A 130 13.46 -7.72 -19.37
N VAL A 131 12.35 -8.12 -18.78
CA VAL A 131 11.91 -7.61 -17.45
C VAL A 131 12.22 -8.63 -16.36
N ALA A 132 12.21 -8.18 -15.10
CA ALA A 132 12.34 -9.08 -13.97
C ALA A 132 11.20 -10.12 -13.96
N PRO A 133 11.45 -11.38 -13.57
CA PRO A 133 10.43 -12.44 -13.57
C PRO A 133 9.17 -12.09 -12.78
N GLU A 134 9.32 -11.36 -11.68
CA GLU A 134 8.21 -10.92 -10.82
C GLU A 134 7.32 -9.89 -11.52
N LEU A 135 7.92 -8.93 -12.23
CA LEU A 135 7.17 -8.00 -13.07
C LEU A 135 6.52 -8.75 -14.24
N TYR A 136 7.23 -9.69 -14.87
CA TYR A 136 6.67 -10.49 -15.97
C TYR A 136 5.41 -11.24 -15.52
N SER A 137 5.43 -11.86 -14.33
CA SER A 137 4.25 -12.51 -13.75
C SER A 137 3.08 -11.55 -13.51
N ALA A 138 3.36 -10.31 -13.09
CA ALA A 138 2.32 -9.27 -12.98
C ALA A 138 1.73 -8.91 -14.35
N LEU A 139 2.58 -8.76 -15.36
CA LEU A 139 2.15 -8.48 -16.74
C LEU A 139 1.33 -9.62 -17.35
N GLU A 140 1.61 -10.89 -17.01
CA GLU A 140 0.78 -12.04 -17.40
C GLU A 140 -0.64 -11.95 -16.84
N LYS A 141 -0.80 -11.56 -15.57
CA LYS A 141 -2.12 -11.34 -14.95
C LYS A 141 -2.87 -10.21 -15.65
N ILE A 142 -2.21 -9.11 -15.97
CA ILE A 142 -2.80 -7.98 -16.70
C ILE A 142 -3.26 -8.42 -18.09
N GLN A 143 -2.41 -9.10 -18.85
CA GLN A 143 -2.76 -9.59 -20.18
C GLN A 143 -3.94 -10.58 -20.13
N ALA A 144 -3.93 -11.51 -19.17
CA ALA A 144 -5.00 -12.49 -19.00
C ALA A 144 -6.35 -11.86 -18.62
N SER A 145 -6.34 -10.75 -17.87
CA SER A 145 -7.56 -10.03 -17.50
C SER A 145 -8.14 -9.19 -18.64
N GLY A 146 -7.33 -8.79 -19.61
CA GLY A 146 -7.70 -7.82 -20.63
C GLY A 146 -7.93 -6.40 -20.11
N SER A 147 -7.54 -6.11 -18.88
CA SER A 147 -7.77 -4.80 -18.23
C SER A 147 -7.10 -3.66 -19.00
N ARG A 148 -7.87 -2.59 -19.25
CA ARG A 148 -7.38 -1.37 -19.89
C ARG A 148 -6.97 -0.29 -18.90
N HIS A 149 -7.26 -0.45 -17.61
CA HIS A 149 -6.94 0.54 -16.56
C HIS A 149 -5.44 0.83 -16.45
N VAL A 150 -4.60 -0.14 -16.73
CA VAL A 150 -3.12 0.01 -16.67
C VAL A 150 -2.54 0.89 -17.78
N PHE A 151 -3.32 1.23 -18.80
CA PHE A 151 -2.92 2.11 -19.89
C PHE A 151 -3.40 3.55 -19.70
N LEU A 152 -4.12 3.84 -18.60
CA LEU A 152 -4.67 5.16 -18.30
C LEU A 152 -3.65 6.14 -17.68
N ALA A 153 -2.36 5.82 -17.65
CA ALA A 153 -1.34 6.71 -17.09
C ALA A 153 -1.46 8.15 -17.58
N PRO A 154 -1.61 8.45 -18.90
CA PRO A 154 -1.74 9.83 -19.35
C PRO A 154 -3.01 10.53 -18.87
N VAL A 155 -4.10 9.77 -18.71
CA VAL A 155 -5.35 10.31 -18.17
C VAL A 155 -5.21 10.58 -16.67
N GLN A 156 -4.51 9.72 -15.92
CA GLN A 156 -4.26 9.93 -14.49
C GLN A 156 -3.46 11.20 -14.24
N GLU A 157 -2.46 11.49 -15.07
CA GLU A 157 -1.66 12.72 -14.99
C GLU A 157 -2.51 14.00 -15.13
N LEU A 158 -3.64 13.96 -15.87
CA LEU A 158 -4.57 15.08 -15.93
C LEU A 158 -5.26 15.36 -14.59
N TYR A 159 -5.44 14.35 -13.74
CA TYR A 159 -6.09 14.49 -12.46
C TYR A 159 -5.12 14.89 -11.33
N ASP A 160 -3.81 14.74 -11.51
CA ASP A 160 -2.83 15.09 -10.47
C ASP A 160 -2.97 16.53 -9.95
N PRO A 161 -3.17 17.57 -10.81
CA PRO A 161 -3.38 18.93 -10.33
C PRO A 161 -4.63 19.09 -9.46
N VAL A 162 -5.68 18.27 -9.68
CA VAL A 162 -6.90 18.29 -8.84
C VAL A 162 -6.54 17.95 -7.40
N PHE A 163 -5.79 16.85 -7.20
CA PHE A 163 -5.40 16.36 -5.88
C PHE A 163 -4.38 17.27 -5.18
N LEU A 164 -3.62 18.04 -5.94
CA LEU A 164 -2.63 18.99 -5.43
C LEU A 164 -3.22 20.38 -5.15
N SER A 165 -4.46 20.63 -5.56
CA SER A 165 -5.11 21.94 -5.44
C SER A 165 -5.42 22.29 -3.99
N ALA A 166 -5.23 23.56 -3.64
CA ALA A 166 -5.49 24.07 -2.30
C ALA A 166 -6.95 24.56 -2.08
N THR A 167 -7.68 24.77 -3.18
CA THR A 167 -9.07 25.32 -3.14
C THR A 167 -9.92 24.66 -4.21
N ASP A 168 -11.24 24.60 -4.00
CA ASP A 168 -12.22 24.10 -4.96
C ASP A 168 -12.16 24.84 -6.32
N ALA A 169 -11.94 26.14 -6.28
CA ALA A 169 -11.84 26.94 -7.50
C ALA A 169 -10.60 26.58 -8.33
N GLU A 170 -9.49 26.21 -7.69
CA GLU A 170 -8.30 25.73 -8.36
C GLU A 170 -8.50 24.31 -8.88
N ALA A 171 -9.02 23.39 -8.04
CA ALA A 171 -9.30 22.02 -8.43
C ALA A 171 -10.25 21.93 -9.63
N ALA A 172 -11.30 22.76 -9.65
CA ALA A 172 -12.28 22.78 -10.71
C ALA A 172 -11.73 23.18 -12.10
N LEU A 173 -10.56 23.85 -12.17
CA LEU A 173 -9.90 24.19 -13.45
C LEU A 173 -9.25 22.96 -14.11
N TYR A 174 -8.95 21.94 -13.35
CA TYR A 174 -8.27 20.73 -13.82
C TYR A 174 -9.17 19.50 -13.81
N ASP A 175 -10.34 19.59 -13.15
CA ASP A 175 -11.23 18.45 -12.99
C ASP A 175 -12.11 18.25 -14.23
N PRO A 176 -11.97 17.13 -14.96
CA PRO A 176 -12.85 16.79 -16.07
C PRO A 176 -14.35 16.75 -15.72
N ALA A 177 -14.71 16.54 -14.46
CA ALA A 177 -16.12 16.60 -14.04
C ALA A 177 -16.66 18.04 -13.92
N LYS A 178 -15.78 19.05 -13.83
CA LYS A 178 -16.12 20.46 -13.62
C LYS A 178 -15.80 21.32 -14.83
N ASP A 179 -14.76 20.99 -15.61
CA ASP A 179 -14.29 21.76 -16.77
C ASP A 179 -14.51 20.97 -18.07
N PRO A 180 -15.29 21.53 -19.04
CA PRO A 180 -15.58 20.86 -20.33
C PRO A 180 -14.35 20.66 -21.24
N GLU A 181 -13.31 21.51 -21.13
CA GLU A 181 -12.10 21.36 -21.93
C GLU A 181 -11.26 20.20 -21.39
N GLN A 182 -11.14 20.10 -20.07
CA GLN A 182 -10.51 18.95 -19.40
C GLN A 182 -11.28 17.65 -19.69
N ALA A 183 -12.61 17.68 -19.67
CA ALA A 183 -13.43 16.54 -20.02
C ALA A 183 -13.22 16.07 -21.48
N ALA A 184 -13.06 17.03 -22.41
CA ALA A 184 -12.79 16.68 -23.80
C ALA A 184 -11.40 16.05 -23.96
N LEU A 185 -10.38 16.60 -23.30
CA LEU A 185 -9.03 16.08 -23.31
C LEU A 185 -8.95 14.68 -22.66
N ALA A 186 -9.60 14.48 -21.52
CA ALA A 186 -9.65 13.16 -20.85
C ALA A 186 -10.26 12.10 -21.76
N ARG A 187 -11.36 12.42 -22.46
CA ARG A 187 -12.00 11.49 -23.40
C ARG A 187 -11.12 11.16 -24.60
N GLU A 188 -10.43 12.16 -25.15
CA GLU A 188 -9.53 11.97 -26.26
C GLU A 188 -8.35 11.06 -25.88
N MET A 189 -7.70 11.31 -24.75
CA MET A 189 -6.63 10.47 -24.23
C MET A 189 -7.13 9.04 -23.90
N ALA A 190 -8.30 8.92 -23.27
CA ALA A 190 -8.89 7.62 -22.96
C ALA A 190 -9.19 6.79 -24.22
N ALA A 191 -9.57 7.43 -25.33
CA ALA A 191 -9.80 6.74 -26.60
C ALA A 191 -8.53 6.04 -27.13
N PHE A 192 -7.35 6.66 -26.96
CA PHE A 192 -6.06 6.00 -27.27
C PHE A 192 -5.78 4.85 -26.27
N CYS A 193 -5.97 5.10 -24.98
CA CYS A 193 -5.70 4.12 -23.91
C CYS A 193 -6.63 2.89 -24.02
N ALA A 194 -7.89 3.08 -24.37
CA ALA A 194 -8.87 2.00 -24.49
C ALA A 194 -8.64 1.12 -25.72
N ASN A 195 -8.03 1.64 -26.77
CA ASN A 195 -7.90 0.95 -28.06
C ASN A 195 -6.67 0.04 -28.10
N PRO A 196 -6.82 -1.31 -28.18
CA PRO A 196 -5.69 -2.24 -28.27
C PRO A 196 -4.82 -2.07 -29.52
N GLN A 197 -5.30 -1.39 -30.57
CA GLN A 197 -4.51 -1.09 -31.75
C GLN A 197 -3.60 0.12 -31.53
N MET A 198 -3.94 1.00 -30.59
CA MET A 198 -3.15 2.17 -30.24
C MET A 198 -2.07 1.86 -29.21
N VAL A 199 -2.45 1.13 -28.15
CA VAL A 199 -1.51 0.66 -27.12
C VAL A 199 -1.83 -0.75 -26.67
N SER A 200 -0.82 -1.62 -26.59
CA SER A 200 -0.96 -2.99 -26.10
C SER A 200 0.34 -3.54 -25.52
N LEU A 201 0.21 -4.57 -24.70
CA LEU A 201 1.34 -5.30 -24.11
C LEU A 201 1.44 -6.66 -24.80
N GLU A 202 2.62 -6.98 -25.36
CA GLU A 202 2.95 -8.30 -25.92
C GLU A 202 3.93 -9.02 -25.01
N LEU A 203 3.58 -10.22 -24.55
CA LEU A 203 4.45 -11.11 -23.80
C LEU A 203 5.06 -12.15 -24.76
N LEU A 204 6.38 -12.19 -24.82
CA LEU A 204 7.14 -12.97 -25.81
C LEU A 204 7.76 -14.25 -25.22
N GLY A 205 7.46 -14.55 -23.95
CA GLY A 205 8.10 -15.65 -23.21
C GLY A 205 9.48 -15.28 -22.66
N GLU A 206 10.06 -16.14 -21.83
CA GLU A 206 11.39 -15.96 -21.22
C GLU A 206 11.59 -14.57 -20.58
N SER A 207 10.57 -14.06 -19.88
CA SER A 207 10.55 -12.72 -19.25
C SER A 207 10.77 -11.55 -20.24
N LYS A 208 10.45 -11.75 -21.52
CA LYS A 208 10.52 -10.72 -22.55
C LYS A 208 9.12 -10.14 -22.81
N ALA A 209 9.03 -8.83 -22.78
CA ALA A 209 7.80 -8.09 -23.05
C ALA A 209 8.07 -6.95 -24.04
N CYS A 210 7.03 -6.54 -24.75
CA CYS A 210 7.07 -5.36 -25.61
C CYS A 210 5.81 -4.54 -25.41
N LEU A 211 5.98 -3.27 -25.05
CA LEU A 211 4.90 -2.29 -25.02
C LEU A 211 4.74 -1.72 -26.42
N LYS A 212 3.67 -2.08 -27.10
CA LYS A 212 3.34 -1.63 -28.46
C LYS A 212 2.57 -0.35 -28.39
N VAL A 213 3.02 0.67 -29.10
CA VAL A 213 2.35 1.96 -29.26
C VAL A 213 2.32 2.32 -30.75
N SER A 214 1.17 2.68 -31.28
CA SER A 214 1.02 3.03 -32.70
C SER A 214 1.72 4.35 -33.03
N GLU A 215 2.08 4.55 -34.30
CA GLU A 215 2.66 5.82 -34.79
C GLU A 215 1.70 7.00 -34.56
N GLU A 216 0.39 6.79 -34.69
CA GLU A 216 -0.62 7.79 -34.42
C GLU A 216 -0.60 8.23 -32.95
N TYR A 217 -0.54 7.24 -32.02
CA TYR A 217 -0.48 7.55 -30.61
C TYR A 217 0.85 8.16 -30.19
N LEU A 218 1.97 7.75 -30.80
CA LEU A 218 3.27 8.37 -30.56
C LEU A 218 3.30 9.85 -31.01
N SER A 219 2.67 10.17 -32.14
CA SER A 219 2.55 11.56 -32.61
C SER A 219 1.71 12.41 -31.67
N TYR A 220 0.61 11.85 -31.17
CA TYR A 220 -0.22 12.48 -30.14
C TYR A 220 0.56 12.66 -28.83
N ALA A 221 1.29 11.66 -28.41
CA ALA A 221 2.09 11.69 -27.19
C ALA A 221 3.20 12.76 -27.24
N GLU A 222 3.83 12.97 -28.41
CA GLU A 222 4.81 14.03 -28.62
C GLU A 222 4.17 15.43 -28.50
N GLU A 223 2.96 15.61 -29.01
CA GLU A 223 2.23 16.89 -28.93
C GLU A 223 1.84 17.26 -27.49
N TYR A 224 1.42 16.25 -26.69
CA TYR A 224 0.94 16.47 -25.33
C TYR A 224 1.98 16.15 -24.24
N GLY A 225 3.20 15.77 -24.62
CA GLY A 225 4.29 15.48 -23.68
C GLY A 225 4.10 14.18 -22.88
N ILE A 226 3.34 13.21 -23.41
CA ILE A 226 3.09 11.91 -22.77
C ILE A 226 4.34 11.05 -22.85
N GLU A 227 4.90 10.68 -21.71
CA GLU A 227 6.08 9.82 -21.61
C GLU A 227 5.76 8.43 -21.03
N MET A 228 4.57 8.25 -20.46
CA MET A 228 4.15 7.05 -19.77
C MET A 228 2.88 6.48 -20.39
N PHE A 229 2.96 5.25 -20.91
CA PHE A 229 1.85 4.55 -21.58
C PHE A 229 1.32 3.38 -20.76
N LEU A 230 2.08 2.93 -19.77
CA LEU A 230 1.76 1.78 -18.91
C LEU A 230 2.13 2.11 -17.47
N ASP A 231 1.13 2.19 -16.59
CA ASP A 231 1.28 2.24 -15.14
C ASP A 231 0.22 1.37 -14.48
N LEU A 232 0.53 0.86 -13.31
CA LEU A 232 -0.43 0.11 -12.50
C LEU A 232 -1.40 1.05 -11.76
N GLY A 233 -1.06 2.32 -11.66
CA GLY A 233 -1.88 3.36 -11.05
C GLY A 233 -2.31 3.02 -9.63
N TRP A 234 -3.60 3.26 -9.33
CA TRP A 234 -4.20 2.95 -8.03
C TRP A 234 -4.21 1.44 -7.69
N MET A 235 -4.04 0.54 -8.66
CA MET A 235 -3.95 -0.92 -8.44
C MET A 235 -2.53 -1.39 -8.08
N LYS A 236 -1.52 -0.53 -8.17
CA LYS A 236 -0.10 -0.88 -7.98
C LYS A 236 0.15 -1.67 -6.70
N ASN A 237 -0.44 -1.23 -5.60
CA ASN A 237 -0.22 -1.87 -4.31
C ASN A 237 -0.83 -3.27 -4.20
N ALA A 238 -1.80 -3.66 -5.04
CA ALA A 238 -2.25 -5.05 -5.15
C ALA A 238 -1.13 -5.98 -5.64
N PHE A 239 -0.41 -5.56 -6.68
CA PHE A 239 0.71 -6.31 -7.24
C PHE A 239 1.91 -6.36 -6.29
N ILE A 240 2.21 -5.24 -5.63
CA ILE A 240 3.29 -5.18 -4.64
C ILE A 240 2.95 -6.05 -3.42
N THR A 241 1.70 -6.04 -2.95
CA THR A 241 1.23 -6.90 -1.85
C THR A 241 1.44 -8.38 -2.19
N ASP A 242 1.05 -8.79 -3.39
CA ASP A 242 1.25 -10.17 -3.86
C ASP A 242 2.74 -10.53 -3.94
N TYR A 243 3.55 -9.69 -4.58
CA TYR A 243 4.98 -9.89 -4.70
C TYR A 243 5.67 -10.09 -3.34
N MET A 244 5.43 -9.16 -2.41
CA MET A 244 6.04 -9.23 -1.08
C MET A 244 5.53 -10.42 -0.26
N ALA A 245 4.22 -10.69 -0.30
CA ALA A 245 3.59 -11.78 0.43
C ALA A 245 4.12 -13.15 -0.04
N ASP A 246 4.20 -13.36 -1.34
CA ASP A 246 4.69 -14.60 -1.92
C ASP A 246 6.18 -14.81 -1.62
N ALA A 247 7.00 -13.75 -1.70
CA ALA A 247 8.42 -13.81 -1.36
C ALA A 247 8.67 -14.05 0.14
N LEU A 248 7.87 -13.47 1.02
CA LEU A 248 7.94 -13.73 2.48
C LEU A 248 7.52 -15.16 2.81
N SER A 249 6.43 -15.64 2.20
CA SER A 249 5.95 -17.01 2.38
C SER A 249 6.97 -18.05 1.90
N ALA A 250 7.61 -17.80 0.75
CA ALA A 250 8.66 -18.66 0.22
C ALA A 250 9.89 -18.75 1.13
N GLN A 251 10.15 -17.72 1.94
CA GLN A 251 11.20 -17.69 2.95
C GLN A 251 10.77 -18.28 4.31
N GLY A 252 9.53 -18.77 4.42
CA GLY A 252 8.97 -19.41 5.61
C GLY A 252 8.35 -18.44 6.62
N PHE A 253 8.14 -17.16 6.26
CA PHE A 253 7.44 -16.21 7.10
C PHE A 253 5.92 -16.32 6.88
N THR A 254 5.27 -17.19 7.67
CA THR A 254 3.86 -17.58 7.49
C THR A 254 3.01 -17.33 8.74
N ARG A 255 3.35 -16.39 9.60
CA ARG A 255 2.62 -16.10 10.86
C ARG A 255 2.22 -14.64 10.96
N GLY A 256 1.49 -14.14 9.96
CA GLY A 256 1.12 -12.74 9.93
C GLY A 256 0.35 -12.33 8.70
N TYR A 257 0.26 -11.03 8.50
CA TYR A 257 -0.36 -10.47 7.31
C TYR A 257 0.37 -9.21 6.85
N LEU A 258 0.30 -8.97 5.56
CA LEU A 258 0.74 -7.75 4.89
C LEU A 258 -0.49 -7.00 4.37
N ALA A 259 -0.62 -5.74 4.73
CA ALA A 259 -1.70 -4.87 4.26
C ALA A 259 -1.15 -3.56 3.70
N SER A 260 -1.75 -3.06 2.62
CA SER A 260 -1.49 -1.71 2.13
C SER A 260 -2.48 -0.71 2.72
N ASN A 261 -2.12 0.57 2.69
CA ASN A 261 -2.97 1.65 3.22
C ASN A 261 -4.22 1.90 2.35
N ASP A 262 -4.20 1.47 1.10
CA ASP A 262 -5.25 1.65 0.08
C ASP A 262 -6.16 0.43 -0.11
N GLY A 263 -6.05 -0.60 0.76
CA GLY A 263 -7.08 -1.63 0.90
C GLY A 263 -6.71 -3.02 0.38
N PHE A 264 -5.44 -3.31 0.09
CA PHE A 264 -4.98 -4.64 -0.33
C PHE A 264 -4.33 -5.39 0.83
N THR A 265 -4.79 -6.60 1.12
CA THR A 265 -4.29 -7.41 2.23
C THR A 265 -4.02 -8.84 1.80
N ARG A 266 -2.87 -9.39 2.16
CA ARG A 266 -2.53 -10.81 2.07
C ARG A 266 -2.27 -11.35 3.47
N ASN A 267 -3.13 -12.24 3.94
CA ASN A 267 -2.87 -13.03 5.12
C ASN A 267 -1.95 -14.21 4.75
N LEU A 268 -0.81 -14.30 5.43
CA LEU A 268 0.21 -15.32 5.23
C LEU A 268 0.05 -16.48 6.22
N ASP A 269 -0.80 -16.33 7.24
CA ASP A 269 -0.90 -17.27 8.37
C ASP A 269 -1.54 -18.59 7.94
N THR A 270 -0.78 -19.66 8.06
CA THR A 270 -1.23 -21.01 7.73
C THR A 270 -1.85 -21.76 8.92
N ARG A 271 -1.93 -21.10 10.08
CA ARG A 271 -2.51 -21.66 11.30
C ARG A 271 -4.02 -21.36 11.38
N GLU A 272 -4.69 -21.95 12.37
CA GLU A 272 -6.11 -21.70 12.69
C GLU A 272 -6.34 -20.41 13.50
N THR A 273 -5.44 -19.42 13.37
CA THR A 273 -5.60 -18.11 14.02
C THR A 273 -6.75 -17.35 13.39
N GLU A 274 -7.68 -16.88 14.23
CA GLU A 274 -8.81 -16.05 13.77
C GLU A 274 -8.35 -14.61 13.46
N TYR A 275 -8.75 -14.12 12.31
CA TYR A 275 -8.54 -12.76 11.85
C TYR A 275 -9.87 -12.06 11.63
N ASN A 276 -9.86 -10.74 11.84
CA ASN A 276 -11.02 -9.87 11.61
C ASN A 276 -10.62 -8.72 10.68
N VAL A 277 -11.39 -8.53 9.61
CA VAL A 277 -11.28 -7.37 8.72
C VAL A 277 -12.51 -6.51 8.87
N ASN A 278 -12.30 -5.25 9.16
CA ASN A 278 -13.37 -4.29 9.31
C ASN A 278 -14.03 -4.00 7.96
N LEU A 279 -15.35 -4.07 7.92
CA LEU A 279 -16.15 -3.69 6.76
C LEU A 279 -16.73 -2.30 7.01
N PHE A 280 -16.25 -1.33 6.25
CA PHE A 280 -16.63 0.07 6.42
C PHE A 280 -17.85 0.41 5.56
N HIS A 281 -18.69 1.30 6.09
CA HIS A 281 -19.87 1.85 5.43
C HIS A 281 -19.93 3.36 5.63
N ARG A 282 -20.19 4.10 4.55
CA ARG A 282 -20.44 5.55 4.61
C ARG A 282 -21.93 5.80 4.80
N GLU A 283 -22.30 6.44 5.91
CA GLU A 283 -23.66 6.92 6.19
C GLU A 283 -23.66 8.45 6.23
N GLY A 284 -23.97 9.09 5.13
CA GLY A 284 -23.81 10.54 4.95
C GLY A 284 -22.33 10.96 5.03
N ASN A 285 -21.98 11.76 6.02
CA ASN A 285 -20.60 12.18 6.28
C ASN A 285 -19.87 11.29 7.30
N ASP A 286 -20.57 10.33 7.90
CA ASP A 286 -19.97 9.44 8.90
C ASP A 286 -19.49 8.14 8.26
N ILE A 287 -18.31 7.67 8.69
CA ILE A 287 -17.82 6.35 8.34
C ILE A 287 -18.03 5.44 9.53
N ARG A 288 -18.77 4.36 9.31
CA ARG A 288 -19.14 3.34 10.28
C ARG A 288 -18.38 2.04 10.03
N MET A 289 -18.33 1.21 11.05
CA MET A 289 -17.76 -0.15 10.97
C MET A 289 -18.80 -1.15 11.49
N PRO A 290 -19.88 -1.39 10.76
CA PRO A 290 -21.01 -2.17 11.27
C PRO A 290 -20.77 -3.66 11.36
N ALA A 291 -19.79 -4.20 10.62
CA ALA A 291 -19.49 -5.62 10.57
C ALA A 291 -18.00 -5.89 10.38
N ASN A 292 -17.62 -7.10 10.70
CA ASN A 292 -16.30 -7.67 10.42
C ASN A 292 -16.46 -8.94 9.59
N LEU A 293 -15.56 -9.11 8.61
CA LEU A 293 -15.29 -10.41 8.01
C LEU A 293 -14.36 -11.19 8.94
N VAL A 294 -14.78 -12.36 9.40
CA VAL A 294 -14.01 -13.22 10.31
C VAL A 294 -13.52 -14.43 9.51
N TYR A 295 -12.24 -14.77 9.61
CA TYR A 295 -11.68 -15.90 8.87
C TYR A 295 -10.42 -16.46 9.53
N THR A 296 -9.99 -17.64 9.09
CA THR A 296 -8.73 -18.30 9.48
C THR A 296 -7.93 -18.66 8.22
N GLY A 297 -6.62 -18.78 8.37
CA GLY A 297 -5.72 -19.20 7.28
C GLY A 297 -5.46 -18.15 6.21
N PRO A 298 -4.73 -18.51 5.15
CA PRO A 298 -4.35 -17.58 4.08
C PRO A 298 -5.56 -17.03 3.33
N MET A 299 -5.52 -15.73 3.04
CA MET A 299 -6.58 -15.03 2.31
C MET A 299 -6.04 -13.77 1.67
N SER A 300 -6.47 -13.49 0.45
CA SER A 300 -6.31 -12.20 -0.23
C SER A 300 -7.58 -11.40 -0.07
N ILE A 301 -7.47 -10.12 0.27
CA ILE A 301 -8.61 -9.23 0.49
C ILE A 301 -8.34 -7.91 -0.24
N VAL A 302 -9.34 -7.44 -0.96
CA VAL A 302 -9.34 -6.17 -1.69
C VAL A 302 -10.56 -5.37 -1.25
N SER A 303 -10.31 -4.20 -0.68
CA SER A 303 -11.36 -3.26 -0.27
C SER A 303 -11.26 -1.99 -1.09
N LEU A 304 -12.23 -1.75 -1.98
CA LEU A 304 -12.37 -0.52 -2.77
C LEU A 304 -13.44 0.36 -2.12
N ARG A 305 -13.21 1.66 -2.14
CA ARG A 305 -14.13 2.64 -1.57
C ARG A 305 -14.11 3.96 -2.36
N ASP A 306 -15.24 4.55 -2.50
CA ASP A 306 -15.45 5.83 -3.19
C ASP A 306 -15.62 6.98 -2.20
N TYR A 307 -14.76 6.99 -1.16
CA TYR A 307 -14.69 8.03 -0.14
C TYR A 307 -13.35 8.00 0.59
N SER A 308 -12.89 9.16 1.02
CA SER A 308 -11.68 9.30 1.82
C SER A 308 -11.93 8.84 3.27
N MET A 309 -10.98 8.12 3.84
CA MET A 309 -10.98 7.69 5.25
C MET A 309 -9.75 8.17 6.00
N PHE A 310 -8.63 8.33 5.31
CA PHE A 310 -7.33 8.59 5.91
C PHE A 310 -6.70 9.85 5.28
N GLU A 311 -5.77 10.46 5.99
CA GLU A 311 -5.07 11.65 5.51
C GLU A 311 -4.30 11.40 4.20
N GLN A 312 -3.80 10.17 4.01
CA GLN A 312 -3.09 9.78 2.79
C GLN A 312 -4.00 9.77 1.55
N ASP A 313 -5.30 9.60 1.70
CA ASP A 313 -6.26 9.54 0.58
C ASP A 313 -6.30 10.85 -0.23
N LYS A 314 -5.84 11.96 0.36
CA LYS A 314 -5.75 13.27 -0.32
C LYS A 314 -4.96 13.27 -1.64
N TRP A 315 -4.07 12.28 -1.84
CA TRP A 315 -3.28 12.15 -3.07
C TRP A 315 -4.03 11.46 -4.21
N THR A 316 -5.19 10.89 -3.92
CA THR A 316 -6.00 10.12 -4.87
C THR A 316 -7.48 10.45 -4.77
N TYR A 317 -7.85 11.41 -3.92
CA TYR A 317 -9.23 11.77 -3.63
C TYR A 317 -9.33 13.26 -3.27
N TYR A 318 -10.18 13.99 -3.99
CA TYR A 318 -10.51 15.38 -3.71
C TYR A 318 -12.00 15.53 -3.42
N ALA A 319 -12.35 16.08 -2.26
CA ALA A 319 -13.72 16.34 -1.87
C ALA A 319 -14.01 17.84 -1.95
N TYR A 320 -15.02 18.22 -2.73
CA TYR A 320 -15.50 19.59 -2.87
C TYR A 320 -16.44 19.98 -1.74
N GLU A 321 -16.53 21.26 -1.42
CA GLU A 321 -17.47 21.81 -0.42
C GLU A 321 -18.94 21.55 -0.81
N ASP A 322 -19.27 21.40 -2.10
CA ASP A 322 -20.60 21.06 -2.59
C ASP A 322 -21.00 19.58 -2.37
N GLY A 323 -20.07 18.78 -1.83
CA GLY A 323 -20.26 17.35 -1.56
C GLY A 323 -19.94 16.45 -2.74
N SER A 324 -19.58 16.99 -3.91
CA SER A 324 -19.03 16.20 -5.01
C SER A 324 -17.58 15.83 -4.71
N PHE A 325 -17.05 14.84 -5.42
CA PHE A 325 -15.67 14.41 -5.24
C PHE A 325 -15.07 13.91 -6.55
N THR A 326 -13.76 13.83 -6.59
CA THR A 326 -12.98 13.26 -7.68
C THR A 326 -11.96 12.29 -7.11
N SER A 327 -11.81 11.14 -7.75
CA SER A 327 -10.85 10.10 -7.37
C SER A 327 -10.10 9.55 -8.58
N LEU A 328 -9.13 8.66 -8.37
CA LEU A 328 -8.40 7.97 -9.44
C LEU A 328 -9.13 6.72 -10.00
N TYR A 329 -10.40 6.53 -9.67
CA TYR A 329 -11.20 5.47 -10.27
C TYR A 329 -11.74 5.93 -11.63
N LEU A 330 -10.87 5.84 -12.65
CA LEU A 330 -11.14 6.34 -13.99
C LEU A 330 -11.66 5.23 -14.88
N ASP A 331 -12.77 5.50 -15.58
CA ASP A 331 -13.33 4.58 -16.58
C ASP A 331 -12.46 4.60 -17.85
N PRO A 332 -11.93 3.45 -18.29
CA PRO A 332 -11.16 3.37 -19.52
C PRO A 332 -11.93 3.78 -20.78
N ALA A 333 -13.25 3.75 -20.73
CA ALA A 333 -14.08 4.08 -21.89
C ALA A 333 -14.05 5.57 -22.24
N ASP A 334 -13.92 6.45 -21.25
CA ASP A 334 -13.98 7.90 -21.46
C ASP A 334 -13.04 8.73 -20.56
N GLY A 335 -12.28 8.09 -19.67
CA GLY A 335 -11.35 8.75 -18.77
C GLY A 335 -12.00 9.51 -17.61
N MET A 336 -13.31 9.36 -17.40
CA MET A 336 -14.02 10.07 -16.34
C MET A 336 -13.97 9.30 -15.04
N CYS A 337 -13.84 10.03 -13.93
CA CYS A 337 -13.92 9.49 -12.59
C CYS A 337 -15.33 9.01 -12.29
N ARG A 338 -15.45 7.76 -11.83
CA ARG A 338 -16.75 7.21 -11.38
C ARG A 338 -16.61 5.98 -10.49
N ALA A 339 -17.63 5.71 -9.69
CA ALA A 339 -17.81 4.45 -8.99
C ALA A 339 -19.30 4.08 -8.96
N SER A 340 -19.61 2.82 -9.23
CA SER A 340 -20.97 2.32 -9.28
C SER A 340 -21.60 2.14 -7.89
N ILE A 341 -20.78 2.05 -6.85
CA ILE A 341 -21.15 1.87 -5.44
C ILE A 341 -20.13 2.53 -4.50
N ASP A 342 -20.57 2.88 -3.30
CA ASP A 342 -19.73 3.55 -2.29
C ASP A 342 -18.52 2.71 -1.83
N GLY A 343 -18.65 1.39 -1.79
CA GLY A 343 -17.55 0.54 -1.39
C GLY A 343 -17.90 -0.95 -1.47
N ILE A 344 -16.85 -1.75 -1.63
CA ILE A 344 -16.93 -3.20 -1.73
C ILE A 344 -15.66 -3.83 -1.14
N THR A 345 -15.83 -4.92 -0.42
CA THR A 345 -14.73 -5.80 -0.01
C THR A 345 -14.88 -7.13 -0.72
N ALA A 346 -13.88 -7.48 -1.54
CA ALA A 346 -13.78 -8.78 -2.20
C ALA A 346 -12.63 -9.59 -1.61
N TYR A 347 -12.79 -10.91 -1.55
CA TYR A 347 -11.79 -11.78 -0.95
C TYR A 347 -11.76 -13.17 -1.60
N SER A 348 -10.61 -13.82 -1.52
CA SER A 348 -10.40 -15.17 -2.05
C SER A 348 -9.29 -15.89 -1.31
N ARG A 349 -9.41 -17.23 -1.18
CA ARG A 349 -8.33 -18.10 -0.72
C ARG A 349 -7.42 -18.55 -1.85
N GLU A 350 -7.89 -18.47 -3.09
CA GLU A 350 -7.25 -19.05 -4.27
C GLU A 350 -6.68 -17.98 -5.21
N ARG A 351 -7.25 -16.77 -5.18
CA ARG A 351 -6.84 -15.65 -6.03
C ARG A 351 -6.00 -14.64 -5.28
N SER A 352 -5.05 -14.06 -5.97
CA SER A 352 -4.19 -13.00 -5.44
C SER A 352 -4.91 -11.64 -5.43
N CYS A 353 -4.39 -10.64 -4.71
CA CYS A 353 -4.96 -9.30 -4.70
C CYS A 353 -5.01 -8.69 -6.11
N ALA A 354 -3.96 -8.88 -6.90
CA ALA A 354 -3.91 -8.41 -8.29
C ALA A 354 -4.99 -9.06 -9.16
N GLU A 355 -5.19 -10.38 -9.06
CA GLU A 355 -6.26 -11.07 -9.80
C GLU A 355 -7.65 -10.58 -9.38
N ILE A 356 -7.86 -10.35 -8.07
CA ILE A 356 -9.15 -9.84 -7.56
C ILE A 356 -9.40 -8.44 -8.10
N VAL A 357 -8.44 -7.51 -7.95
CA VAL A 357 -8.65 -6.11 -8.33
C VAL A 357 -8.84 -5.94 -9.84
N LEU A 358 -8.11 -6.70 -10.67
CA LEU A 358 -8.25 -6.66 -12.11
C LEU A 358 -9.64 -7.09 -12.60
N LYS A 359 -10.30 -8.01 -11.87
CA LYS A 359 -11.64 -8.47 -12.17
C LYS A 359 -12.73 -7.61 -11.51
N LEU A 360 -12.43 -7.02 -10.34
CA LEU A 360 -13.37 -6.19 -9.61
C LEU A 360 -13.46 -4.77 -10.18
N ALA A 361 -12.36 -4.25 -10.73
CA ALA A 361 -12.30 -2.88 -11.25
C ALA A 361 -13.42 -2.54 -12.25
N PRO A 362 -13.73 -3.38 -13.27
CA PRO A 362 -14.82 -3.08 -14.19
C PRO A 362 -16.21 -3.07 -13.55
N VAL A 363 -16.40 -3.79 -12.43
CA VAL A 363 -17.69 -3.80 -11.69
C VAL A 363 -17.79 -2.57 -10.80
N PHE A 364 -16.66 -2.14 -10.22
CA PHE A 364 -16.61 -1.00 -9.33
C PHE A 364 -16.59 0.33 -10.08
N ILE A 365 -15.82 0.41 -11.18
CA ILE A 365 -15.69 1.61 -12.02
C ILE A 365 -16.66 1.52 -13.19
N ASP A 366 -17.90 1.88 -12.95
CA ASP A 366 -18.98 1.92 -13.92
C ASP A 366 -20.01 2.98 -13.50
N GLU A 367 -20.89 3.39 -14.41
CA GLU A 367 -22.05 4.26 -14.13
C GLU A 367 -23.12 3.52 -13.34
N ILE A 368 -23.29 2.23 -13.62
CA ILE A 368 -24.37 1.41 -13.05
C ILE A 368 -23.77 0.14 -12.47
N PHE A 369 -24.07 -0.13 -11.20
CA PHE A 369 -23.63 -1.34 -10.54
C PHE A 369 -24.21 -2.61 -11.20
N ASP A 370 -23.34 -3.48 -11.67
CA ASP A 370 -23.68 -4.78 -12.26
C ASP A 370 -23.59 -5.90 -11.20
N ALA A 371 -24.76 -6.27 -10.66
CA ALA A 371 -24.86 -7.34 -9.68
C ALA A 371 -24.61 -8.74 -10.30
N GLU A 372 -24.94 -8.96 -11.58
CA GLU A 372 -24.73 -10.25 -12.25
C GLU A 372 -23.24 -10.48 -12.51
N ALA A 373 -22.50 -9.43 -12.92
CA ALA A 373 -21.06 -9.49 -13.06
C ALA A 373 -20.39 -9.82 -11.72
N LEU A 374 -20.82 -9.20 -10.60
CA LEU A 374 -20.31 -9.50 -9.26
C LEU A 374 -20.62 -10.94 -8.85
N GLU A 375 -21.81 -11.44 -9.12
CA GLU A 375 -22.19 -12.84 -8.87
C GLU A 375 -21.32 -13.82 -9.68
N SER A 376 -21.01 -13.47 -10.93
CA SER A 376 -20.10 -14.26 -11.77
C SER A 376 -18.72 -14.41 -11.16
N LEU A 377 -18.19 -13.35 -10.49
CA LEU A 377 -16.91 -13.42 -9.78
C LEU A 377 -16.94 -14.42 -8.63
N SER A 378 -18.09 -14.60 -7.97
CA SER A 378 -18.23 -15.59 -6.88
C SER A 378 -18.04 -17.02 -7.39
N HIS A 379 -18.50 -17.33 -8.60
CA HIS A 379 -18.29 -18.63 -9.25
C HIS A 379 -16.83 -18.86 -9.66
N GLU A 380 -16.03 -17.79 -9.77
CA GLU A 380 -14.60 -17.86 -10.00
C GLU A 380 -13.76 -17.91 -8.72
N GLY A 381 -14.43 -18.04 -7.56
CA GLY A 381 -13.79 -18.11 -6.24
C GLY A 381 -13.46 -16.75 -5.64
N ILE A 382 -14.02 -15.65 -6.15
CA ILE A 382 -13.88 -14.30 -5.59
C ILE A 382 -15.20 -13.92 -4.92
N GLN A 383 -15.24 -14.03 -3.60
CA GLN A 383 -16.39 -13.64 -2.81
C GLN A 383 -16.38 -12.15 -2.51
N SER A 384 -17.55 -11.58 -2.21
CA SER A 384 -17.66 -10.15 -1.95
C SER A 384 -18.70 -9.80 -0.90
N ALA A 385 -18.52 -8.64 -0.28
CA ALA A 385 -19.47 -8.01 0.63
C ALA A 385 -19.52 -6.50 0.38
N ARG A 386 -20.72 -5.93 0.32
CA ARG A 386 -20.98 -4.50 0.12
C ARG A 386 -22.20 -4.06 0.92
N TYR A 387 -22.29 -2.77 1.22
CA TYR A 387 -23.49 -2.23 1.84
C TYR A 387 -24.48 -1.70 0.79
N TYR A 388 -25.76 -1.90 1.07
CA TYR A 388 -26.86 -1.19 0.45
C TYR A 388 -27.78 -0.66 1.56
N GLY A 389 -27.72 0.63 1.82
CA GLY A 389 -28.26 1.20 3.07
C GLY A 389 -27.63 0.52 4.28
N LYS A 390 -28.41 0.15 5.26
CA LYS A 390 -27.93 -0.57 6.47
C LYS A 390 -27.90 -2.09 6.31
N ASN A 391 -27.87 -2.58 5.09
CA ASN A 391 -27.84 -4.02 4.84
C ASN A 391 -26.52 -4.42 4.17
N LEU A 392 -25.75 -5.30 4.81
CA LEU A 392 -24.60 -5.94 4.23
C LEU A 392 -25.07 -7.04 3.28
N ILE A 393 -24.74 -6.95 2.01
CA ILE A 393 -25.03 -7.94 0.99
C ILE A 393 -23.75 -8.71 0.67
N SER A 394 -23.78 -10.04 0.79
CA SER A 394 -22.65 -10.90 0.48
C SER A 394 -22.99 -11.93 -0.58
N THR A 395 -22.01 -12.26 -1.43
CA THR A 395 -22.06 -13.39 -2.37
C THR A 395 -21.64 -14.71 -1.72
N ASP A 396 -21.06 -14.68 -0.52
CA ASP A 396 -20.58 -15.86 0.20
C ASP A 396 -21.63 -16.36 1.19
N GLU A 397 -22.21 -17.53 0.93
CA GLU A 397 -23.19 -18.16 1.81
C GLU A 397 -22.61 -18.62 3.14
N ASN A 398 -21.31 -18.84 3.19
CA ASN A 398 -20.62 -19.43 4.33
C ASN A 398 -19.73 -18.44 5.10
N ALA A 399 -19.68 -17.17 4.66
CA ALA A 399 -18.79 -16.20 5.29
C ALA A 399 -19.23 -15.88 6.73
N PRO A 400 -18.34 -16.00 7.69
CA PRO A 400 -18.62 -15.65 9.07
C PRO A 400 -18.53 -14.14 9.25
N PHE A 401 -19.61 -13.43 8.95
CA PHE A 401 -19.71 -12.01 9.28
C PHE A 401 -20.15 -11.83 10.74
N ARG A 402 -19.40 -11.02 11.46
CA ARG A 402 -19.77 -10.60 12.82
C ARG A 402 -20.34 -9.18 12.74
N MET A 403 -21.65 -9.06 12.93
CA MET A 403 -22.30 -7.74 13.03
C MET A 403 -21.89 -7.10 14.37
N VAL A 404 -21.47 -5.82 14.32
CA VAL A 404 -20.91 -5.07 15.46
C VAL A 404 -21.86 -3.95 15.90
N GLU A 405 -22.60 -3.35 14.96
CA GLU A 405 -23.53 -2.28 15.24
C GLU A 405 -24.99 -2.75 15.12
N GLU A 406 -25.84 -2.29 16.05
CA GLU A 406 -27.28 -2.55 16.00
C GLU A 406 -27.94 -1.81 14.82
N GLY A 407 -28.99 -2.42 14.28
CA GLY A 407 -29.77 -1.84 13.17
C GLY A 407 -29.21 -2.12 11.78
N TYR A 408 -28.09 -2.80 11.67
CA TYR A 408 -27.58 -3.34 10.40
C TYR A 408 -28.00 -4.79 10.20
N GLY A 409 -28.30 -5.15 8.96
CA GLY A 409 -28.69 -6.49 8.53
C GLY A 409 -27.63 -7.16 7.66
N LEU A 410 -27.78 -8.49 7.48
CA LEU A 410 -27.00 -9.29 6.54
C LEU A 410 -27.97 -9.98 5.57
N THR A 411 -27.68 -9.90 4.28
CA THR A 411 -28.39 -10.65 3.23
C THR A 411 -27.34 -11.37 2.38
N ILE A 412 -27.58 -12.64 2.14
CA ILE A 412 -26.80 -13.40 1.18
C ILE A 412 -27.46 -13.23 -0.18
N SER A 413 -26.70 -12.82 -1.19
CA SER A 413 -27.14 -12.75 -2.58
C SER A 413 -27.23 -14.17 -3.10
N ASN A 414 -28.47 -14.69 -3.21
CA ASN A 414 -28.72 -15.99 -3.83
C ASN A 414 -29.08 -15.74 -5.29
N SER A 415 -28.27 -16.19 -6.22
CA SER A 415 -28.70 -16.38 -7.61
C SER A 415 -29.84 -17.40 -7.65
N LYS A 416 -31.04 -16.95 -7.95
CA LYS A 416 -32.14 -17.83 -8.35
C LYS A 416 -32.15 -18.01 -9.84
#